data_e1c85767ff8f9fa83b7cfebcc1d8a10d
#
_entry.id   e1c85767ff8f9fa83b7cfebcc1d8a10d
#
_cell.length_a   1.000
_cell.length_b   1.000
_cell.length_c   1.000
_cell.angle_alpha   90.00
_cell.angle_beta   90.00
_cell.angle_gamma   90.00
#
_symmetry.space_group_name_H-M   'P 1'
#
loop_
_entity.id
_entity.type
_entity.pdbx_description
1 polymer ?
#
loop_
_entity_poly.entity_id
_entity_poly.type
_entity_poly.pdbx_seq_one_letter_code
_entity_poly.pdbx_strand_id
1 'polypeptide(L)'
;MTAPTITAAPTTVHHTLTLRALTEGLGSALDHEHRARLAQDLAAVAEQGPAALDRRFPAAGRVYGRGRLPGWAGWSVEDGVRTRLLGQLKLEGPELAQEATERYRNGDAAERRGVLCALPFLPLGPNAVHLTDDALRTNDNRLIAAALGPYARAHLDQYRWRQAVLKCLFTGIPLAKVAGLHERRDAELARMAVGFATERRAAGRTVPADLWLVAAHDS
;
A
#
# COMPACT_ATOMS: atom_id res chain seq x y z
N MET A 1 36.71 -26.15 13.68
CA MET A 1 35.55 -25.26 13.96
C MET A 1 35.39 -24.39 12.74
N THR A 2 34.44 -24.75 11.89
CA THR A 2 34.17 -24.07 10.60
C THR A 2 33.05 -23.05 10.84
N ALA A 3 33.33 -21.77 10.56
CA ALA A 3 32.37 -20.70 10.69
C ALA A 3 31.25 -20.87 9.64
N PRO A 4 29.99 -20.57 9.95
CA PRO A 4 28.90 -20.64 8.97
C PRO A 4 29.00 -19.46 7.98
N THR A 5 28.98 -19.80 6.71
CA THR A 5 28.90 -18.85 5.59
C THR A 5 27.57 -18.09 5.66
N ILE A 6 27.63 -16.79 5.89
CA ILE A 6 26.45 -15.91 5.83
C ILE A 6 26.08 -15.77 4.37
N THR A 7 25.00 -16.44 3.96
CA THR A 7 24.39 -16.25 2.65
C THR A 7 23.82 -14.84 2.58
N ALA A 8 24.35 -14.02 1.69
CA ALA A 8 23.85 -12.66 1.45
C ALA A 8 22.36 -12.69 1.12
N ALA A 9 21.57 -11.86 1.81
CA ALA A 9 20.17 -11.65 1.53
C ALA A 9 19.98 -11.13 0.10
N PRO A 10 18.92 -11.52 -0.61
CA PRO A 10 18.66 -11.05 -1.96
C PRO A 10 18.52 -9.53 -1.96
N THR A 11 19.32 -8.85 -2.76
CA THR A 11 19.26 -7.41 -3.02
C THR A 11 17.84 -7.08 -3.52
N THR A 12 17.02 -6.47 -2.67
CA THR A 12 15.72 -5.97 -3.06
C THR A 12 15.93 -4.84 -4.06
N VAL A 13 15.71 -5.13 -5.34
CA VAL A 13 15.69 -4.12 -6.40
C VAL A 13 14.54 -3.18 -6.06
N HIS A 14 14.84 -1.98 -5.57
CA HIS A 14 13.89 -0.89 -5.44
C HIS A 14 13.47 -0.47 -6.85
N HIS A 15 12.46 -1.14 -7.42
CA HIS A 15 11.76 -0.60 -8.57
C HIS A 15 11.17 0.75 -8.15
N THR A 16 11.65 1.82 -8.76
CA THR A 16 11.04 3.14 -8.63
C THR A 16 9.56 2.99 -8.98
N LEU A 17 8.68 3.19 -8.00
CA LEU A 17 7.24 3.08 -8.18
C LEU A 17 6.78 4.16 -9.16
N THR A 18 6.56 3.81 -10.41
CA THR A 18 6.08 4.71 -11.45
C THR A 18 4.86 4.13 -12.13
N LEU A 19 3.97 4.99 -12.62
CA LEU A 19 2.83 4.57 -13.45
C LEU A 19 3.29 3.80 -14.70
N ARG A 20 4.48 4.07 -15.21
CA ARG A 20 5.08 3.33 -16.32
C ARG A 20 5.37 1.88 -15.93
N ALA A 21 6.07 1.65 -14.83
CA ALA A 21 6.37 0.31 -14.34
C ALA A 21 5.08 -0.48 -14.03
N LEU A 22 4.05 0.20 -13.50
CA LEU A 22 2.73 -0.39 -13.28
C LEU A 22 2.07 -0.82 -14.60
N THR A 23 2.19 0.01 -15.64
CA THR A 23 1.67 -0.32 -16.98
C THR A 23 2.37 -1.54 -17.57
N GLU A 24 3.69 -1.64 -17.42
CA GLU A 24 4.49 -2.80 -17.85
C GLU A 24 4.08 -4.08 -17.11
N GLY A 25 3.87 -4.00 -15.79
CA GLY A 25 3.38 -5.11 -14.98
C GLY A 25 1.98 -5.58 -15.41
N LEU A 26 1.06 -4.66 -15.68
CA LEU A 26 -0.26 -4.98 -16.20
C LEU A 26 -0.17 -5.57 -17.62
N GLY A 27 0.71 -5.04 -18.46
CA GLY A 27 0.97 -5.59 -19.80
C GLY A 27 1.44 -7.05 -19.79
N SER A 28 2.17 -7.44 -18.74
CA SER A 28 2.62 -8.83 -18.55
C SER A 28 1.54 -9.75 -17.96
N ALA A 29 0.60 -9.17 -17.17
CA ALA A 29 -0.45 -9.92 -16.49
C ALA A 29 -1.69 -10.17 -17.36
N LEU A 30 -1.99 -9.25 -18.28
CA LEU A 30 -3.21 -9.24 -19.07
C LEU A 30 -2.95 -9.86 -20.46
N ASP A 31 -3.91 -10.61 -20.98
CA ASP A 31 -3.91 -11.04 -22.36
C ASP A 31 -4.20 -9.89 -23.34
N HIS A 32 -4.22 -10.18 -24.63
CA HIS A 32 -4.41 -9.16 -25.67
C HIS A 32 -5.78 -8.47 -25.56
N GLU A 33 -6.84 -9.21 -25.30
CA GLU A 33 -8.21 -8.68 -25.21
C GLU A 33 -8.35 -7.74 -24.00
N HIS A 34 -7.88 -8.18 -22.82
CA HIS A 34 -7.92 -7.36 -21.61
C HIS A 34 -7.02 -6.12 -21.70
N ARG A 35 -5.87 -6.19 -22.41
CA ARG A 35 -5.04 -5.01 -22.67
C ARG A 35 -5.77 -3.98 -23.55
N ALA A 36 -6.40 -4.44 -24.63
CA ALA A 36 -7.18 -3.58 -25.53
C ALA A 36 -8.35 -2.94 -24.76
N ARG A 37 -9.05 -3.73 -23.95
CA ARG A 37 -10.14 -3.25 -23.10
C ARG A 37 -9.65 -2.22 -22.09
N LEU A 38 -8.52 -2.46 -21.43
CA LEU A 38 -7.94 -1.50 -20.48
C LEU A 38 -7.61 -0.17 -21.15
N ALA A 39 -7.03 -0.21 -22.36
CA ALA A 39 -6.74 1.00 -23.11
C ALA A 39 -8.02 1.82 -23.41
N GLN A 40 -9.12 1.15 -23.78
CA GLN A 40 -10.42 1.80 -23.98
C GLN A 40 -10.99 2.38 -22.68
N ASP A 41 -10.90 1.64 -21.58
CA ASP A 41 -11.39 2.11 -20.27
C ASP A 41 -10.59 3.31 -19.77
N LEU A 42 -9.28 3.31 -19.94
CA LEU A 42 -8.42 4.46 -19.60
C LEU A 42 -8.75 5.68 -20.45
N ALA A 43 -8.91 5.52 -21.77
CA ALA A 43 -9.31 6.59 -22.67
C ALA A 43 -10.67 7.19 -22.29
N ALA A 44 -11.65 6.34 -21.97
CA ALA A 44 -12.96 6.80 -21.55
C ALA A 44 -12.93 7.60 -20.23
N VAL A 45 -12.08 7.21 -19.24
CA VAL A 45 -11.90 7.99 -18.01
C VAL A 45 -11.19 9.33 -18.31
N ALA A 46 -10.19 9.33 -19.18
CA ALA A 46 -9.50 10.57 -19.58
C ALA A 46 -10.41 11.58 -20.29
N GLU A 47 -11.42 11.10 -21.01
CA GLU A 47 -12.37 11.90 -21.77
C GLU A 47 -13.59 12.33 -20.94
N GLN A 48 -14.21 11.39 -20.21
CA GLN A 48 -15.48 11.58 -19.52
C GLN A 48 -15.33 11.81 -18.01
N GLY A 49 -14.11 11.69 -17.47
CA GLY A 49 -13.81 11.96 -16.08
C GLY A 49 -14.49 11.00 -15.07
N PRO A 50 -14.94 11.53 -13.91
CA PRO A 50 -15.51 10.73 -12.82
C PRO A 50 -16.68 9.85 -13.23
N ALA A 51 -17.57 10.31 -14.11
CA ALA A 51 -18.72 9.54 -14.58
C ALA A 51 -18.34 8.21 -15.28
N ALA A 52 -17.19 8.21 -16.00
CA ALA A 52 -16.67 6.98 -16.59
C ALA A 52 -16.03 6.07 -15.54
N LEU A 53 -15.39 6.66 -14.52
CA LEU A 53 -14.76 5.94 -13.43
C LEU A 53 -15.79 5.17 -12.57
N ASP A 54 -16.99 5.73 -12.34
CA ASP A 54 -18.06 5.13 -11.54
C ASP A 54 -18.42 3.70 -11.94
N ARG A 55 -18.39 3.41 -13.22
CA ARG A 55 -18.72 2.09 -13.76
C ARG A 55 -17.51 1.15 -13.82
N ARG A 56 -16.33 1.70 -14.06
CA ARG A 56 -15.11 0.93 -14.35
C ARG A 56 -14.35 0.53 -13.11
N PHE A 57 -14.31 1.41 -12.13
CA PHE A 57 -13.56 1.19 -10.90
C PHE A 57 -14.09 -0.01 -10.09
N PRO A 58 -15.41 -0.14 -9.81
CA PRO A 58 -15.95 -1.32 -9.14
C PRO A 58 -15.82 -2.58 -9.98
N ALA A 59 -15.91 -2.47 -11.31
CA ALA A 59 -15.85 -3.62 -12.20
C ALA A 59 -14.45 -4.23 -12.36
N ALA A 60 -13.38 -3.54 -11.94
CA ALA A 60 -12.01 -3.93 -12.23
C ALA A 60 -11.69 -5.39 -11.88
N GLY A 61 -12.08 -5.87 -10.70
CA GLY A 61 -11.82 -7.24 -10.27
C GLY A 61 -12.58 -8.31 -11.06
N ARG A 62 -13.78 -7.97 -11.57
CA ARG A 62 -14.57 -8.89 -12.41
C ARG A 62 -14.07 -8.94 -13.85
N VAL A 63 -13.64 -7.78 -14.36
CA VAL A 63 -13.21 -7.65 -15.76
C VAL A 63 -11.78 -8.12 -15.95
N TYR A 64 -10.85 -7.70 -15.09
CA TYR A 64 -9.41 -7.92 -15.28
C TYR A 64 -8.83 -9.03 -14.39
N GLY A 65 -9.63 -9.55 -13.45
CA GLY A 65 -9.20 -10.58 -12.50
C GLY A 65 -8.54 -10.04 -11.24
N ARG A 66 -8.41 -10.96 -10.27
CA ARG A 66 -7.88 -10.71 -8.92
C ARG A 66 -6.54 -11.39 -8.67
N GLY A 67 -5.91 -11.89 -9.74
CA GLY A 67 -4.61 -12.56 -9.68
C GLY A 67 -3.50 -11.63 -9.20
N ARG A 68 -2.36 -12.21 -8.86
CA ARG A 68 -1.16 -11.43 -8.45
C ARG A 68 -0.65 -10.61 -9.62
N LEU A 69 -0.25 -9.37 -9.34
CA LEU A 69 0.39 -8.52 -10.33
C LEU A 69 1.91 -8.84 -10.39
N PRO A 70 2.44 -9.30 -11.54
CA PRO A 70 3.86 -9.61 -11.68
C PRO A 70 4.75 -8.38 -11.40
N GLY A 71 5.84 -8.58 -10.66
CA GLY A 71 6.77 -7.51 -10.30
C GLY A 71 6.29 -6.59 -9.16
N TRP A 72 5.03 -6.76 -8.67
CA TRP A 72 4.44 -5.91 -7.63
C TRP A 72 4.07 -6.74 -6.39
N ALA A 73 5.00 -6.82 -5.45
CA ALA A 73 4.82 -7.63 -4.25
C ALA A 73 3.57 -7.21 -3.47
N GLY A 74 2.66 -8.18 -3.26
CA GLY A 74 1.43 -7.97 -2.51
C GLY A 74 0.30 -7.26 -3.27
N TRP A 75 0.48 -6.89 -4.55
CA TRP A 75 -0.56 -6.29 -5.39
C TRP A 75 -1.32 -7.35 -6.20
N SER A 76 -2.61 -7.08 -6.43
CA SER A 76 -3.42 -7.78 -7.41
C SER A 76 -3.53 -6.99 -8.72
N VAL A 77 -3.94 -7.67 -9.80
CA VAL A 77 -4.21 -7.04 -11.10
C VAL A 77 -5.25 -5.92 -10.95
N GLU A 78 -6.33 -6.17 -10.19
CA GLU A 78 -7.37 -5.17 -9.94
C GLU A 78 -6.86 -3.92 -9.22
N ASP A 79 -5.86 -4.03 -8.31
CA ASP A 79 -5.24 -2.86 -7.67
C ASP A 79 -4.49 -2.01 -8.70
N GLY A 80 -3.75 -2.67 -9.58
CA GLY A 80 -3.03 -2.00 -10.67
C GLY A 80 -3.98 -1.30 -11.65
N VAL A 81 -5.07 -1.96 -12.04
CA VAL A 81 -6.09 -1.39 -12.91
C VAL A 81 -6.75 -0.18 -12.25
N ARG A 82 -7.19 -0.30 -10.98
CA ARG A 82 -7.79 0.82 -10.25
C ARG A 82 -6.85 2.01 -10.12
N THR A 83 -5.57 1.75 -9.85
CA THR A 83 -4.54 2.81 -9.82
C THR A 83 -4.42 3.51 -11.18
N ARG A 84 -4.41 2.76 -12.27
CA ARG A 84 -4.35 3.32 -13.62
C ARG A 84 -5.60 4.14 -13.98
N LEU A 85 -6.79 3.66 -13.58
CA LEU A 85 -8.04 4.38 -13.81
C LEU A 85 -8.08 5.72 -13.06
N LEU A 86 -7.73 5.74 -11.76
CA LEU A 86 -7.64 6.98 -10.98
C LEU A 86 -6.61 7.96 -11.56
N GLY A 87 -5.47 7.44 -12.01
CA GLY A 87 -4.42 8.26 -12.63
C GLY A 87 -4.75 8.83 -14.01
N GLN A 88 -5.93 8.54 -14.59
CA GLN A 88 -6.42 9.16 -15.82
C GLN A 88 -7.29 10.40 -15.58
N LEU A 89 -7.72 10.61 -14.36
CA LEU A 89 -8.46 11.82 -14.02
C LEU A 89 -7.55 13.04 -14.19
N LYS A 90 -8.06 14.05 -14.91
CA LYS A 90 -7.37 15.33 -15.10
C LYS A 90 -7.65 16.28 -13.93
N LEU A 91 -7.39 15.77 -12.71
CA LEU A 91 -7.62 16.46 -11.45
C LEU A 91 -6.34 16.39 -10.61
N GLU A 92 -6.16 17.33 -9.69
CA GLU A 92 -5.02 17.41 -8.81
C GLU A 92 -5.44 17.85 -7.40
N GLY A 93 -4.54 17.71 -6.43
CA GLY A 93 -4.72 18.22 -5.08
C GLY A 93 -6.04 17.85 -4.42
N PRO A 94 -6.80 18.83 -3.87
CA PRO A 94 -8.05 18.58 -3.15
C PRO A 94 -9.15 17.94 -4.00
N GLU A 95 -9.28 18.31 -5.28
CA GLU A 95 -10.32 17.79 -6.17
C GLU A 95 -10.11 16.30 -6.44
N LEU A 96 -8.88 15.89 -6.75
CA LEU A 96 -8.55 14.47 -6.92
C LEU A 96 -8.66 13.70 -5.60
N ALA A 97 -8.33 14.33 -4.47
CA ALA A 97 -8.49 13.73 -3.16
C ALA A 97 -9.97 13.49 -2.81
N GLN A 98 -10.87 14.38 -3.22
CA GLN A 98 -12.31 14.20 -3.08
C GLN A 98 -12.79 12.97 -3.87
N GLU A 99 -12.39 12.85 -5.15
CA GLU A 99 -12.72 11.70 -5.99
C GLU A 99 -12.22 10.37 -5.38
N ALA A 100 -10.96 10.36 -4.91
CA ALA A 100 -10.41 9.20 -4.22
C ALA A 100 -11.20 8.87 -2.94
N THR A 101 -11.63 9.89 -2.20
CA THR A 101 -12.42 9.75 -0.97
C THR A 101 -13.80 9.14 -1.25
N GLU A 102 -14.47 9.57 -2.30
CA GLU A 102 -15.77 9.03 -2.70
C GLU A 102 -15.67 7.54 -3.05
N ARG A 103 -14.67 7.14 -3.84
CA ARG A 103 -14.41 5.73 -4.19
C ARG A 103 -14.06 4.90 -2.96
N TYR A 104 -13.29 5.46 -2.04
CA TYR A 104 -12.95 4.79 -0.80
C TYR A 104 -14.16 4.59 0.11
N ARG A 105 -14.97 5.62 0.32
CA ARG A 105 -16.13 5.56 1.24
C ARG A 105 -17.23 4.64 0.74
N ASN A 106 -17.52 4.69 -0.56
CA ASN A 106 -18.59 3.93 -1.18
C ASN A 106 -18.18 2.52 -1.63
N GLY A 107 -16.86 2.24 -1.63
CA GLY A 107 -16.30 0.99 -2.12
C GLY A 107 -16.31 -0.14 -1.10
N ASP A 108 -16.26 -1.37 -1.61
CA ASP A 108 -15.96 -2.56 -0.82
C ASP A 108 -14.49 -2.59 -0.37
N ALA A 109 -14.08 -3.63 0.39
CA ALA A 109 -12.72 -3.75 0.91
C ALA A 109 -11.65 -3.82 -0.21
N ALA A 110 -11.95 -4.40 -1.37
CA ALA A 110 -11.03 -4.47 -2.49
C ALA A 110 -10.91 -3.12 -3.20
N GLU A 111 -12.00 -2.38 -3.31
CA GLU A 111 -12.03 -1.04 -3.88
C GLU A 111 -11.29 -0.04 -2.98
N ARG A 112 -11.55 -0.06 -1.66
CA ARG A 112 -10.82 0.73 -0.65
C ARG A 112 -9.32 0.48 -0.73
N ARG A 113 -8.93 -0.80 -0.82
CA ARG A 113 -7.54 -1.18 -0.98
C ARG A 113 -6.95 -0.63 -2.28
N GLY A 114 -7.68 -0.71 -3.39
CA GLY A 114 -7.27 -0.15 -4.68
C GLY A 114 -7.01 1.35 -4.62
N VAL A 115 -7.85 2.12 -3.89
CA VAL A 115 -7.61 3.55 -3.63
C VAL A 115 -6.32 3.75 -2.85
N LEU A 116 -6.12 3.03 -1.73
CA LEU A 116 -4.91 3.17 -0.90
C LEU A 116 -3.63 2.86 -1.69
N CYS A 117 -3.66 1.83 -2.53
CA CYS A 117 -2.57 1.49 -3.44
C CYS A 117 -2.29 2.60 -4.46
N ALA A 118 -3.31 3.32 -4.90
CA ALA A 118 -3.18 4.39 -5.89
C ALA A 118 -2.57 5.69 -5.33
N LEU A 119 -2.76 6.00 -4.04
CA LEU A 119 -2.37 7.29 -3.45
C LEU A 119 -0.94 7.75 -3.79
N PRO A 120 0.11 6.88 -3.76
CA PRO A 120 1.47 7.31 -4.07
C PRO A 120 1.71 7.74 -5.52
N PHE A 121 0.79 7.42 -6.43
CA PHE A 121 0.90 7.71 -7.86
C PHE A 121 0.10 8.93 -8.30
N LEU A 122 -0.67 9.50 -7.40
CA LEU A 122 -1.62 10.57 -7.69
C LEU A 122 -1.07 11.91 -7.19
N PRO A 123 -1.26 13.01 -7.94
CA PRO A 123 -0.81 14.35 -7.52
C PRO A 123 -1.75 14.94 -6.44
N LEU A 124 -1.82 14.28 -5.28
CA LEU A 124 -2.72 14.62 -4.18
C LEU A 124 -2.09 15.54 -3.14
N GLY A 125 -0.74 15.55 -3.02
CA GLY A 125 -0.09 16.11 -1.84
C GLY A 125 -0.63 15.44 -0.57
N PRO A 126 -0.76 16.16 0.56
CA PRO A 126 -1.25 15.58 1.82
C PRO A 126 -2.78 15.44 1.91
N ASN A 127 -3.54 15.81 0.87
CA ASN A 127 -4.99 15.95 0.95
C ASN A 127 -5.76 14.64 1.19
N ALA A 128 -5.12 13.48 1.00
CA ALA A 128 -5.74 12.16 1.22
C ALA A 128 -5.22 11.42 2.47
N VAL A 129 -4.49 12.09 3.39
CA VAL A 129 -3.97 11.46 4.63
C VAL A 129 -5.09 10.87 5.47
N HIS A 130 -6.27 11.47 5.48
CA HIS A 130 -7.44 10.98 6.20
C HIS A 130 -7.89 9.57 5.77
N LEU A 131 -7.64 9.16 4.51
CA LEU A 131 -7.92 7.81 4.03
C LEU A 131 -6.96 6.78 4.63
N THR A 132 -5.69 7.16 4.76
CA THR A 132 -4.69 6.35 5.47
C THR A 132 -5.09 6.18 6.94
N ASP A 133 -5.47 7.27 7.62
CA ASP A 133 -5.93 7.24 9.01
C ASP A 133 -7.16 6.35 9.19
N ASP A 134 -8.12 6.40 8.27
CA ASP A 134 -9.32 5.57 8.33
C ASP A 134 -8.97 4.09 8.17
N ALA A 135 -8.15 3.74 7.18
CA ALA A 135 -7.70 2.37 6.98
C ALA A 135 -6.94 1.80 8.19
N LEU A 136 -6.13 2.63 8.85
CA LEU A 136 -5.40 2.26 10.06
C LEU A 136 -6.31 2.02 11.27
N ARG A 137 -7.55 2.51 11.28
CA ARG A 137 -8.55 2.21 12.33
C ARG A 137 -9.29 0.89 12.11
N THR A 138 -9.24 0.34 10.91
CA THR A 138 -9.89 -0.95 10.60
C THR A 138 -9.17 -2.14 11.23
N ASN A 139 -9.80 -3.32 11.18
CA ASN A 139 -9.18 -4.61 11.50
C ASN A 139 -8.88 -5.45 10.25
N ASP A 140 -9.02 -4.88 9.05
CA ASP A 140 -8.65 -5.56 7.80
C ASP A 140 -7.14 -5.38 7.54
N ASN A 141 -6.38 -6.46 7.74
CA ASN A 141 -4.93 -6.47 7.53
C ASN A 141 -4.50 -6.07 6.11
N ARG A 142 -5.38 -6.25 5.11
CA ARG A 142 -5.11 -5.87 3.73
C ARG A 142 -5.16 -4.35 3.56
N LEU A 143 -6.11 -3.70 4.22
CA LEU A 143 -6.24 -2.24 4.21
C LEU A 143 -5.12 -1.58 5.01
N ILE A 144 -4.80 -2.11 6.21
CA ILE A 144 -3.70 -1.61 7.03
C ILE A 144 -2.37 -1.69 6.27
N ALA A 145 -2.08 -2.85 5.62
CA ALA A 145 -0.86 -3.02 4.85
C ALA A 145 -0.78 -2.08 3.64
N ALA A 146 -1.89 -1.84 2.93
CA ALA A 146 -1.94 -0.91 1.81
C ALA A 146 -1.78 0.55 2.26
N ALA A 147 -2.36 0.90 3.42
CA ALA A 147 -2.25 2.23 4.00
C ALA A 147 -0.81 2.62 4.39
N LEU A 148 0.03 1.64 4.76
CA LEU A 148 1.42 1.86 5.15
C LEU A 148 2.42 1.83 3.97
N GLY A 149 1.93 2.12 2.79
CA GLY A 149 2.71 2.31 1.57
C GLY A 149 3.48 3.65 1.51
N PRO A 150 4.06 3.98 0.34
CA PRO A 150 4.88 5.18 0.17
C PRO A 150 4.15 6.49 0.46
N TYR A 151 2.82 6.54 0.32
CA TYR A 151 2.04 7.72 0.64
C TYR A 151 2.08 8.04 2.15
N ALA A 152 1.87 7.02 3.01
CA ALA A 152 2.00 7.18 4.45
C ALA A 152 3.44 7.54 4.87
N ARG A 153 4.45 6.96 4.21
CA ARG A 153 5.86 7.35 4.43
C ARG A 153 6.06 8.85 4.23
N ALA A 154 5.47 9.43 3.20
CA ALA A 154 5.65 10.83 2.84
C ALA A 154 4.79 11.80 3.67
N HIS A 155 3.57 11.42 4.06
CA HIS A 155 2.57 12.37 4.53
C HIS A 155 2.01 12.08 5.94
N LEU A 156 2.15 10.85 6.46
CA LEU A 156 1.69 10.56 7.82
C LEU A 156 2.68 11.14 8.83
N ASP A 157 2.18 11.84 9.85
CA ASP A 157 3.05 12.35 10.91
C ASP A 157 3.75 11.23 11.69
N GLN A 158 4.82 11.56 12.40
CA GLN A 158 5.67 10.57 13.06
C GLN A 158 4.95 9.82 14.19
N TYR A 159 4.08 10.49 14.93
CA TYR A 159 3.34 9.84 16.02
C TYR A 159 2.38 8.77 15.46
N ARG A 160 1.52 9.14 14.49
CA ARG A 160 0.59 8.21 13.85
C ARG A 160 1.31 7.07 13.15
N TRP A 161 2.43 7.38 12.49
CA TRP A 161 3.24 6.38 11.82
C TRP A 161 3.79 5.33 12.80
N ARG A 162 4.33 5.75 13.98
CA ARG A 162 4.77 4.80 15.01
C ARG A 162 3.63 3.91 15.50
N GLN A 163 2.45 4.50 15.77
CA GLN A 163 1.27 3.75 16.20
C GLN A 163 0.85 2.71 15.15
N ALA A 164 0.95 3.05 13.87
CA ALA A 164 0.63 2.15 12.77
C ALA A 164 1.63 0.99 12.65
N VAL A 165 2.92 1.24 12.86
CA VAL A 165 3.96 0.19 12.93
C VAL A 165 3.69 -0.76 14.09
N LEU A 166 3.38 -0.25 15.27
CA LEU A 166 2.99 -1.08 16.41
C LEU A 166 1.73 -1.90 16.12
N LYS A 167 0.74 -1.29 15.45
CA LYS A 167 -0.45 -2.03 15.03
C LYS A 167 -0.10 -3.21 14.12
N CYS A 168 0.87 -3.08 13.22
CA CYS A 168 1.35 -4.20 12.42
C CYS A 168 1.89 -5.34 13.30
N LEU A 169 2.67 -5.03 14.33
CA LEU A 169 3.15 -6.03 15.29
C LEU A 169 2.01 -6.72 16.04
N PHE A 170 0.97 -5.97 16.44
CA PHE A 170 -0.23 -6.51 17.11
C PHE A 170 -1.05 -7.43 16.20
N THR A 171 -1.20 -7.05 14.93
CA THR A 171 -2.08 -7.76 13.97
C THR A 171 -1.34 -8.82 13.16
N GLY A 172 -0.01 -8.96 13.33
CA GLY A 172 0.80 -9.92 12.60
C GLY A 172 1.05 -9.53 11.13
N ILE A 173 0.95 -8.24 10.80
CA ILE A 173 1.34 -7.74 9.48
C ILE A 173 2.86 -7.62 9.43
N PRO A 174 3.56 -8.28 8.48
CA PRO A 174 5.00 -8.20 8.39
C PRO A 174 5.51 -6.77 8.21
N LEU A 175 6.47 -6.34 9.04
CA LEU A 175 7.03 -4.99 8.98
C LEU A 175 7.76 -4.69 7.66
N ALA A 176 8.18 -5.70 6.92
CA ALA A 176 8.71 -5.55 5.56
C ALA A 176 7.72 -4.90 4.57
N LYS A 177 6.42 -4.86 4.90
CA LYS A 177 5.39 -4.16 4.11
C LYS A 177 5.28 -2.67 4.41
N VAL A 178 5.92 -2.19 5.47
CA VAL A 178 5.88 -0.79 5.89
C VAL A 178 6.89 0.02 5.10
N ALA A 179 6.43 0.94 4.26
CA ALA A 179 7.31 1.81 3.50
C ALA A 179 8.05 2.79 4.43
N GLY A 180 9.35 2.93 4.22
CA GLY A 180 10.18 3.84 4.99
C GLY A 180 10.52 3.38 6.41
N LEU A 181 10.40 2.08 6.72
CA LEU A 181 10.66 1.56 8.05
C LEU A 181 12.06 1.93 8.56
N HIS A 182 13.10 1.71 7.76
CA HIS A 182 14.49 2.01 8.14
C HIS A 182 14.79 3.50 8.26
N GLU A 183 14.08 4.33 7.50
CA GLU A 183 14.29 5.79 7.48
C GLU A 183 13.55 6.51 8.61
N ARG A 184 12.40 5.97 9.02
CA ARG A 184 11.50 6.60 9.97
C ARG A 184 11.50 5.97 11.36
N ARG A 185 12.13 4.79 11.53
CA ARG A 185 12.31 4.19 12.86
C ARG A 185 13.18 5.12 13.72
N ASP A 186 12.84 5.21 14.99
CA ASP A 186 13.53 6.07 15.95
C ASP A 186 13.53 5.45 17.35
N ALA A 187 14.24 6.07 18.28
CA ALA A 187 14.39 5.60 19.65
C ALA A 187 13.05 5.43 20.38
N GLU A 188 12.05 6.28 20.10
CA GLU A 188 10.73 6.15 20.70
C GLU A 188 9.98 4.91 20.19
N LEU A 189 10.03 4.64 18.89
CA LEU A 189 9.44 3.40 18.33
C LEU A 189 10.15 2.17 18.92
N ALA A 190 11.48 2.21 19.06
CA ALA A 190 12.25 1.13 19.68
C ALA A 190 11.81 0.87 21.12
N ARG A 191 11.67 1.93 21.92
CA ARG A 191 11.17 1.85 23.30
C ARG A 191 9.78 1.22 23.37
N MET A 192 8.85 1.66 22.50
CA MET A 192 7.49 1.12 22.41
C MET A 192 7.47 -0.36 22.01
N ALA A 193 8.31 -0.75 21.05
CA ALA A 193 8.43 -2.15 20.61
C ALA A 193 8.99 -3.07 21.71
N VAL A 194 9.99 -2.58 22.47
CA VAL A 194 10.52 -3.33 23.64
C VAL A 194 9.45 -3.49 24.72
N GLY A 195 8.66 -2.46 25.02
CA GLY A 195 7.53 -2.53 25.94
C GLY A 195 6.53 -3.60 25.51
N PHE A 196 6.13 -3.59 24.24
CA PHE A 196 5.25 -4.61 23.65
C PHE A 196 5.84 -6.04 23.78
N ALA A 197 7.14 -6.21 23.52
CA ALA A 197 7.79 -7.51 23.66
C ALA A 197 7.76 -8.01 25.12
N THR A 198 7.96 -7.11 26.08
CA THR A 198 7.93 -7.40 27.52
C THR A 198 6.54 -7.85 27.96
N GLU A 199 5.49 -7.12 27.55
CA GLU A 199 4.09 -7.48 27.84
C GLU A 199 3.73 -8.86 27.25
N ARG A 200 4.13 -9.12 26.01
CA ARG A 200 3.87 -10.43 25.39
C ARG A 200 4.53 -11.56 26.13
N ARG A 201 5.81 -11.40 26.55
CA ARG A 201 6.53 -12.41 27.33
C ARG A 201 5.87 -12.64 28.68
N ALA A 202 5.49 -11.58 29.39
CA ALA A 202 4.79 -11.66 30.66
C ALA A 202 3.45 -12.42 30.54
N ALA A 203 2.77 -12.29 29.39
CA ALA A 203 1.54 -13.01 29.06
C ALA A 203 1.77 -14.42 28.48
N GLY A 204 3.00 -14.93 28.44
CA GLY A 204 3.33 -16.24 27.84
C GLY A 204 3.12 -16.31 26.32
N ARG A 205 3.10 -15.16 25.62
CA ARG A 205 2.87 -15.08 24.17
C ARG A 205 4.18 -14.92 23.42
N THR A 206 4.26 -15.47 22.21
CA THR A 206 5.42 -15.32 21.34
C THR A 206 5.58 -13.87 20.87
N VAL A 207 6.82 -13.39 20.80
CA VAL A 207 7.16 -12.07 20.25
C VAL A 207 7.36 -12.22 18.74
N PRO A 208 6.76 -11.34 17.89
CA PRO A 208 6.98 -11.37 16.44
C PRO A 208 8.48 -11.23 16.12
N ALA A 209 8.98 -12.06 15.19
CA ALA A 209 10.41 -12.07 14.86
C ALA A 209 10.89 -10.76 14.22
N ASP A 210 10.03 -10.07 13.48
CA ASP A 210 10.33 -8.81 12.81
C ASP A 210 10.27 -7.57 13.73
N LEU A 211 9.82 -7.74 14.98
CA LEU A 211 9.88 -6.67 16.00
C LEU A 211 11.30 -6.10 16.14
N TRP A 212 12.31 -6.94 16.00
CA TRP A 212 13.70 -6.52 16.15
C TRP A 212 14.19 -5.58 15.04
N LEU A 213 13.47 -5.49 13.91
CA LEU A 213 13.74 -4.50 12.87
C LEU A 213 13.57 -3.05 13.36
N VAL A 214 12.79 -2.86 14.43
CA VAL A 214 12.51 -1.53 15.02
C VAL A 214 13.01 -1.39 16.45
N ALA A 215 13.19 -2.50 17.18
CA ALA A 215 13.70 -2.47 18.56
C ALA A 215 15.22 -2.24 18.63
N ALA A 216 15.98 -2.67 17.62
CA ALA A 216 17.40 -2.36 17.49
C ALA A 216 17.54 -0.98 16.81
N HIS A 217 17.62 0.08 17.60
CA HIS A 217 18.02 1.41 17.12
C HIS A 217 19.51 1.55 17.39
N ASP A 218 20.29 1.65 16.32
CA ASP A 218 21.71 1.98 16.44
C ASP A 218 21.82 3.41 16.98
N SER A 219 22.46 3.53 18.15
CA SER A 219 22.75 4.79 18.86
C SER A 219 23.86 5.54 18.14
#